data_7d8e0cf45ef5a257fda940653793b06d
#
_entry.id   7d8e0cf45ef5a257fda940653793b06d
#
_cell.length_a   1.000
_cell.length_b   1.000
_cell.length_c   1.000
_cell.angle_alpha   90.00
_cell.angle_beta   90.00
_cell.angle_gamma   90.00
#
_symmetry.space_group_name_H-M   'P 1'
#
loop_
_entity.id
_entity.type
_entity.pdbx_description
1 polymer ?
#
loop_
_entity_poly.entity_id
_entity_poly.type
_entity_poly.pdbx_seq_one_letter_code
_entity_poly.pdbx_strand_id
1 'polypeptide(L)'
;MNIIFKNPKYLLLLALMSGASSTSLSAQTQDAPGADVSATAYMPEAEATEGPEIKGIISARSGDRMQVTAEDGTKSVIVINDATKISASKGLFGLARDRLAATSLLNGLPVTVKTLQSGDGLVASQIKLQNKDLKTASMIHNGTAQQFDEQTAATAALRGRMGEIDQYNIKSTTNVNFDTGKAVLSAQAKNDLCATAATAEGMSNALLLIVGYTDSTGDEDFNQQLSEKRAGRVVNYLQQACKWKPYRMLTPTGMAEADPLASNDTAEGKAQNRRVAVNILVSKGLDGL
;
A
#
# COMPACT_ATOMS: atom_id res chain seq x y z
N MET A 1 -38.76 -9.18 30.08
CA MET A 1 -38.64 -7.72 29.86
C MET A 1 -38.29 -7.52 28.40
N ASN A 2 -39.32 -7.26 27.57
CA ASN A 2 -39.23 -7.17 26.11
C ASN A 2 -38.73 -5.78 25.71
N ILE A 3 -37.72 -5.71 24.88
CA ILE A 3 -37.39 -4.48 24.17
C ILE A 3 -37.36 -4.80 22.69
N ILE A 4 -38.40 -4.33 22.01
CA ILE A 4 -38.63 -4.35 20.59
C ILE A 4 -37.90 -3.14 20.00
N PHE A 5 -36.97 -3.34 19.06
CA PHE A 5 -36.48 -2.27 18.19
C PHE A 5 -37.10 -2.37 16.81
N LYS A 6 -37.94 -1.36 16.52
CA LYS A 6 -38.58 -1.11 15.23
C LYS A 6 -37.55 -0.55 14.22
N ASN A 7 -37.55 -1.10 13.01
CA ASN A 7 -36.91 -0.54 11.83
C ASN A 7 -37.49 0.81 11.41
N PRO A 8 -36.72 1.67 10.80
CA PRO A 8 -37.26 2.53 9.75
C PRO A 8 -36.57 2.27 8.39
N LYS A 9 -37.43 2.09 7.43
CA LYS A 9 -37.21 1.97 6.00
C LYS A 9 -36.57 3.24 5.44
N TYR A 10 -35.51 3.11 4.68
CA TYR A 10 -35.09 4.16 3.75
C TYR A 10 -35.60 3.82 2.35
N LEU A 11 -36.47 4.68 1.88
CA LEU A 11 -37.11 4.71 0.57
C LEU A 11 -36.09 5.25 -0.44
N LEU A 12 -35.72 4.44 -1.42
CA LEU A 12 -34.91 4.87 -2.58
C LEU A 12 -35.85 5.29 -3.68
N LEU A 13 -35.88 6.58 -4.00
CA LEU A 13 -36.66 7.13 -5.12
C LEU A 13 -35.83 7.01 -6.41
N LEU A 14 -36.25 6.14 -7.32
CA LEU A 14 -35.74 6.05 -8.69
C LEU A 14 -36.59 6.96 -9.55
N ALA A 15 -36.00 8.02 -10.10
CA ALA A 15 -36.65 8.83 -11.16
C ALA A 15 -36.14 8.37 -12.53
N LEU A 16 -36.99 7.66 -13.26
CA LEU A 16 -36.84 7.41 -14.68
C LEU A 16 -37.30 8.69 -15.43
N MET A 17 -36.46 9.21 -16.28
CA MET A 17 -36.88 10.11 -17.38
C MET A 17 -36.40 9.51 -18.70
N SER A 18 -37.36 8.91 -19.39
CA SER A 18 -37.30 8.56 -20.79
C SER A 18 -37.63 9.78 -21.65
N GLY A 19 -36.86 10.01 -22.69
CA GLY A 19 -37.14 11.02 -23.71
C GLY A 19 -36.33 10.76 -24.97
N ALA A 20 -36.83 9.90 -25.83
CA ALA A 20 -36.36 9.74 -27.21
C ALA A 20 -36.93 10.82 -28.10
N SER A 21 -36.09 11.43 -28.91
CA SER A 21 -36.52 12.07 -30.17
C SER A 21 -35.37 12.10 -31.15
N SER A 22 -35.40 11.19 -32.06
CA SER A 22 -34.63 11.14 -33.30
C SER A 22 -35.26 12.09 -34.32
N THR A 23 -34.50 13.05 -34.80
CA THR A 23 -34.78 13.69 -36.11
C THR A 23 -33.49 13.74 -36.93
N SER A 24 -33.45 12.86 -37.90
CA SER A 24 -32.53 12.90 -39.03
C SER A 24 -32.90 14.09 -39.92
N LEU A 25 -31.93 14.94 -40.25
CA LEU A 25 -32.05 15.85 -41.39
C LEU A 25 -30.80 15.73 -42.26
N SER A 26 -31.08 15.36 -43.49
CA SER A 26 -30.11 15.07 -44.54
C SER A 26 -29.44 16.34 -45.06
N ALA A 27 -28.26 16.10 -45.58
CA ALA A 27 -27.30 16.90 -46.29
C ALA A 27 -27.82 17.98 -47.23
N GLN A 28 -27.11 19.08 -47.28
CA GLN A 28 -26.75 19.72 -48.56
C GLN A 28 -25.34 20.32 -48.46
N THR A 29 -24.47 19.82 -49.28
CA THR A 29 -23.18 20.39 -49.64
C THR A 29 -23.38 21.71 -50.38
N GLN A 30 -22.74 22.75 -49.86
CA GLN A 30 -22.45 23.94 -50.66
C GLN A 30 -20.99 24.35 -50.39
N ASP A 31 -20.18 24.19 -51.43
CA ASP A 31 -18.85 24.74 -51.54
C ASP A 31 -18.91 26.27 -51.51
N ALA A 32 -18.11 26.88 -50.64
CA ALA A 32 -17.65 28.27 -50.78
C ALA A 32 -16.30 28.44 -50.08
N PRO A 33 -15.40 29.26 -50.64
CA PRO A 33 -13.96 29.16 -50.43
C PRO A 33 -13.45 29.87 -49.16
N GLY A 34 -12.41 29.31 -48.60
CA GLY A 34 -11.39 29.82 -47.75
C GLY A 34 -11.63 31.10 -46.90
N ALA A 35 -11.77 30.86 -45.58
CA ALA A 35 -11.24 31.80 -44.61
C ALA A 35 -10.68 30.93 -43.45
N ASP A 36 -9.38 30.73 -43.52
CA ASP A 36 -8.60 30.17 -42.45
C ASP A 36 -8.56 31.19 -41.31
N VAL A 37 -9.52 31.12 -40.41
CA VAL A 37 -9.47 31.88 -39.16
C VAL A 37 -9.16 30.90 -38.05
N SER A 38 -7.89 30.54 -37.94
CA SER A 38 -7.31 30.07 -36.69
C SER A 38 -7.49 31.18 -35.65
N ALA A 39 -8.65 31.22 -35.02
CA ALA A 39 -8.84 31.98 -33.80
C ALA A 39 -8.05 31.26 -32.70
N THR A 40 -6.73 31.48 -32.66
CA THR A 40 -5.96 31.31 -31.46
C THR A 40 -6.59 32.21 -30.43
N ALA A 41 -7.40 31.63 -29.53
CA ALA A 41 -7.88 32.33 -28.35
C ALA A 41 -6.63 32.79 -27.57
N TYR A 42 -6.23 34.01 -27.78
CA TYR A 42 -5.20 34.67 -26.97
C TYR A 42 -5.85 34.84 -25.59
N MET A 43 -5.62 33.87 -24.70
CA MET A 43 -5.86 34.09 -23.28
C MET A 43 -4.87 35.18 -22.87
N PRO A 44 -5.34 36.37 -22.40
CA PRO A 44 -4.41 37.37 -21.88
C PRO A 44 -3.64 36.70 -20.76
N GLU A 45 -2.32 36.62 -20.94
CA GLU A 45 -1.38 36.26 -19.88
C GLU A 45 -1.63 37.27 -18.76
N ALA A 46 -2.17 36.81 -17.63
CA ALA A 46 -2.47 37.67 -16.50
C ALA A 46 -1.17 38.45 -16.19
N GLU A 47 -1.20 39.77 -16.32
CA GLU A 47 -0.04 40.62 -16.05
C GLU A 47 0.44 40.33 -14.64
N ALA A 48 1.56 39.59 -14.54
CA ALA A 48 2.16 39.25 -13.28
C ALA A 48 2.69 40.55 -12.65
N THR A 49 2.08 40.99 -11.57
CA THR A 49 2.52 42.18 -10.83
C THR A 49 3.74 41.84 -9.96
N GLU A 50 4.60 42.82 -9.70
CA GLU A 50 5.73 42.61 -8.78
C GLU A 50 5.22 42.24 -7.38
N GLY A 51 5.67 41.08 -6.89
CA GLY A 51 5.42 40.61 -5.54
C GLY A 51 6.51 41.06 -4.56
N PRO A 52 6.41 40.71 -3.27
CA PRO A 52 7.37 41.06 -2.24
C PRO A 52 8.73 40.39 -2.48
N GLU A 53 9.82 41.11 -2.12
CA GLU A 53 11.14 40.48 -1.99
C GLU A 53 11.22 39.71 -0.68
N ILE A 54 11.49 38.40 -0.76
CA ILE A 54 11.56 37.51 0.38
C ILE A 54 13.00 37.12 0.65
N LYS A 55 13.48 37.37 1.88
CA LYS A 55 14.79 36.97 2.37
C LYS A 55 14.62 35.92 3.46
N GLY A 56 15.37 34.82 3.37
CA GLY A 56 15.26 33.74 4.35
C GLY A 56 16.06 32.53 3.95
N ILE A 57 15.74 31.41 4.58
CA ILE A 57 16.40 30.11 4.35
C ILE A 57 15.42 29.19 3.64
N ILE A 58 15.90 28.47 2.64
CA ILE A 58 15.08 27.39 2.01
C ILE A 58 14.82 26.31 3.06
N SER A 59 13.60 26.20 3.53
CA SER A 59 13.22 25.24 4.57
C SER A 59 12.66 23.93 4.01
N ALA A 60 12.07 23.96 2.81
CA ALA A 60 11.61 22.77 2.12
C ALA A 60 11.58 22.99 0.61
N ARG A 61 11.71 21.88 -0.13
CA ARG A 61 11.58 21.88 -1.58
C ARG A 61 10.93 20.60 -2.07
N SER A 62 10.01 20.73 -3.03
CA SER A 62 9.34 19.59 -3.69
C SER A 62 9.01 19.99 -5.13
N GLY A 63 9.69 19.37 -6.09
CA GLY A 63 9.51 19.66 -7.51
C GLY A 63 9.78 21.12 -7.84
N ASP A 64 8.78 21.82 -8.35
CA ASP A 64 8.76 23.22 -8.71
C ASP A 64 8.45 24.18 -7.54
N ARG A 65 8.13 23.67 -6.35
CA ARG A 65 7.79 24.47 -5.17
C ARG A 65 8.94 24.56 -4.18
N MET A 66 9.15 25.76 -3.68
CA MET A 66 10.17 26.08 -2.67
C MET A 66 9.50 26.83 -1.51
N GLN A 67 9.74 26.38 -0.28
CA GLN A 67 9.35 27.12 0.91
C GLN A 67 10.55 27.88 1.45
N VAL A 68 10.40 29.17 1.64
CA VAL A 68 11.39 30.03 2.28
C VAL A 68 10.86 30.47 3.63
N THR A 69 11.65 30.26 4.68
CA THR A 69 11.36 30.74 6.04
C THR A 69 12.19 31.99 6.28
N ALA A 70 11.54 33.14 6.49
CA ALA A 70 12.16 34.38 6.81
C ALA A 70 12.68 34.43 8.26
N GLU A 71 13.46 35.45 8.63
CA GLU A 71 14.03 35.57 9.98
C GLU A 71 12.96 35.72 11.07
N ASP A 72 11.80 36.29 10.74
CA ASP A 72 10.64 36.41 11.64
C ASP A 72 9.84 35.11 11.79
N GLY A 73 10.26 34.02 11.12
CA GLY A 73 9.58 32.74 11.12
C GLY A 73 8.46 32.60 10.08
N THR A 74 8.15 33.63 9.31
CA THR A 74 7.16 33.60 8.25
C THR A 74 7.56 32.60 7.15
N LYS A 75 6.64 31.72 6.76
CA LYS A 75 6.85 30.71 5.72
C LYS A 75 6.12 31.10 4.45
N SER A 76 6.86 31.27 3.37
CA SER A 76 6.31 31.57 2.05
C SER A 76 6.58 30.44 1.07
N VAL A 77 5.54 29.97 0.39
CA VAL A 77 5.66 28.96 -0.68
C VAL A 77 5.74 29.69 -2.01
N ILE A 78 6.80 29.43 -2.77
CA ILE A 78 7.15 30.13 -4.00
C ILE A 78 7.30 29.07 -5.10
N VAL A 79 6.70 29.29 -6.26
CA VAL A 79 6.85 28.46 -7.44
C VAL A 79 8.10 28.87 -8.22
N ILE A 80 8.85 27.91 -8.70
CA ILE A 80 10.04 28.06 -9.55
C ILE A 80 9.69 27.51 -10.92
N ASN A 81 9.97 28.24 -11.98
CA ASN A 81 9.78 27.82 -13.35
C ASN A 81 11.02 28.08 -14.20
N ASP A 82 10.98 27.74 -15.49
CA ASP A 82 12.11 27.90 -16.41
C ASP A 82 12.51 29.38 -16.64
N ALA A 83 11.60 30.34 -16.39
CA ALA A 83 11.87 31.75 -16.48
C ALA A 83 12.59 32.29 -15.23
N THR A 84 12.63 31.53 -14.12
CA THR A 84 13.30 31.95 -12.88
C THR A 84 14.79 32.04 -13.08
N LYS A 85 15.35 33.24 -12.80
CA LYS A 85 16.80 33.48 -12.89
C LYS A 85 17.47 33.16 -11.56
N ILE A 86 18.26 32.08 -11.52
CA ILE A 86 18.99 31.65 -10.32
C ILE A 86 20.47 32.05 -10.48
N SER A 87 21.04 32.75 -9.49
CA SER A 87 22.44 33.21 -9.54
C SER A 87 23.11 33.15 -8.19
N ALA A 88 24.38 32.72 -8.18
CA ALA A 88 25.26 32.82 -7.03
C ALA A 88 26.29 33.95 -7.21
N SER A 89 26.50 34.76 -6.16
CA SER A 89 27.53 35.78 -6.15
C SER A 89 28.88 35.17 -5.73
N LYS A 90 29.95 35.59 -6.43
CA LYS A 90 31.34 35.24 -6.13
C LYS A 90 32.07 36.46 -5.51
N GLY A 91 32.79 36.26 -4.41
CA GLY A 91 33.68 37.23 -3.78
C GLY A 91 32.98 38.31 -2.97
N LEU A 92 33.83 39.17 -2.33
CA LEU A 92 33.42 40.18 -1.36
C LEU A 92 32.55 41.30 -1.98
N PHE A 93 32.68 41.55 -3.28
CA PHE A 93 31.99 42.64 -3.97
C PHE A 93 30.88 42.16 -4.91
N GLY A 94 30.61 40.86 -5.00
CA GLY A 94 29.46 40.30 -5.75
C GLY A 94 29.40 40.59 -7.25
N LEU A 95 30.53 40.97 -7.86
CA LEU A 95 30.60 41.41 -9.26
C LEU A 95 30.53 40.29 -10.26
N ALA A 96 31.01 39.08 -9.91
CA ALA A 96 30.90 37.91 -10.75
C ALA A 96 29.72 37.03 -10.30
N ARG A 97 28.82 36.68 -11.21
CA ARG A 97 27.63 35.85 -10.97
C ARG A 97 27.66 34.64 -11.85
N ASP A 98 27.50 33.50 -11.22
CA ASP A 98 27.25 32.23 -11.95
C ASP A 98 25.75 31.99 -12.10
N ARG A 99 25.31 31.61 -13.28
CA ARG A 99 23.96 31.08 -13.49
C ARG A 99 23.90 29.66 -12.96
N LEU A 100 22.83 29.35 -12.20
CA LEU A 100 22.63 28.05 -11.58
C LEU A 100 21.36 27.43 -12.10
N ALA A 101 21.35 26.08 -12.12
CA ALA A 101 20.14 25.32 -12.34
C ALA A 101 19.29 25.25 -11.06
N ALA A 102 18.00 25.00 -11.19
CA ALA A 102 17.09 24.84 -10.06
C ALA A 102 17.54 23.73 -9.10
N THR A 103 18.20 22.69 -9.58
CA THR A 103 18.76 21.59 -8.75
C THR A 103 19.80 22.05 -7.73
N SER A 104 20.40 23.22 -7.92
CA SER A 104 21.36 23.80 -6.97
C SER A 104 20.72 24.44 -5.73
N LEU A 105 19.40 24.60 -5.72
CA LEU A 105 18.66 25.15 -4.58
C LEU A 105 18.44 24.06 -3.53
N LEU A 106 19.39 23.91 -2.63
CA LEU A 106 19.35 22.93 -1.54
C LEU A 106 18.64 23.50 -0.31
N ASN A 107 18.03 22.65 0.49
CA ASN A 107 17.49 23.03 1.80
C ASN A 107 18.63 23.55 2.70
N GLY A 108 18.33 24.55 3.51
CA GLY A 108 19.30 25.21 4.37
C GLY A 108 20.05 26.41 3.71
N LEU A 109 19.85 26.65 2.40
CA LEU A 109 20.49 27.77 1.72
C LEU A 109 19.81 29.09 2.07
N PRO A 110 20.60 30.14 2.53
CA PRO A 110 20.12 31.50 2.59
C PRO A 110 19.91 32.04 1.18
N VAL A 111 18.72 32.59 0.92
CA VAL A 111 18.36 33.15 -0.39
C VAL A 111 17.66 34.48 -0.27
N THR A 112 17.76 35.27 -1.33
CA THR A 112 16.93 36.46 -1.57
C THR A 112 16.11 36.16 -2.84
N VAL A 113 14.81 36.16 -2.73
CA VAL A 113 13.89 35.82 -3.82
C VAL A 113 13.06 37.04 -4.19
N LYS A 114 13.16 37.49 -5.45
CA LYS A 114 12.19 38.42 -6.03
C LYS A 114 11.03 37.61 -6.59
N THR A 115 9.85 38.00 -6.23
CA THR A 115 8.63 37.27 -6.63
C THR A 115 7.78 38.11 -7.58
N LEU A 116 6.92 37.42 -8.30
CA LEU A 116 5.81 37.95 -9.04
C LEU A 116 4.53 37.37 -8.44
N GLN A 117 3.49 38.21 -8.32
CA GLN A 117 2.17 37.75 -7.93
C GLN A 117 1.47 37.20 -9.18
N SER A 118 1.07 35.92 -9.14
CA SER A 118 0.30 35.29 -10.21
C SER A 118 -0.92 34.62 -9.58
N GLY A 119 -2.08 35.26 -9.69
CA GLY A 119 -3.27 34.84 -8.95
C GLY A 119 -3.02 34.87 -7.44
N ASP A 120 -3.35 33.79 -6.75
CA ASP A 120 -3.16 33.65 -5.30
C ASP A 120 -1.75 33.13 -4.91
N GLY A 121 -0.84 32.94 -5.87
CA GLY A 121 0.48 32.36 -5.68
C GLY A 121 1.65 33.30 -5.96
N LEU A 122 2.80 32.99 -5.34
CA LEU A 122 4.06 33.68 -5.61
C LEU A 122 4.91 32.84 -6.57
N VAL A 123 5.42 33.46 -7.62
CA VAL A 123 6.35 32.85 -8.59
C VAL A 123 7.70 33.58 -8.48
N ALA A 124 8.78 32.82 -8.42
CA ALA A 124 10.12 33.42 -8.36
C ALA A 124 10.53 33.98 -9.74
N SER A 125 10.81 35.27 -9.81
CA SER A 125 11.44 35.89 -11.00
C SER A 125 12.98 35.81 -10.92
N GLN A 126 13.52 35.98 -9.72
CA GLN A 126 14.97 35.92 -9.48
C GLN A 126 15.28 35.36 -8.08
N ILE A 127 16.24 34.43 -8.02
CA ILE A 127 16.77 33.88 -6.78
C ILE A 127 18.28 34.22 -6.72
N LYS A 128 18.70 34.83 -5.64
CA LYS A 128 20.10 35.18 -5.37
C LYS A 128 20.58 34.44 -4.13
N LEU A 129 21.78 33.86 -4.21
CA LEU A 129 22.45 33.21 -3.09
C LEU A 129 23.98 33.51 -3.12
N GLN A 130 24.70 33.09 -2.09
CA GLN A 130 26.14 33.21 -2.04
C GLN A 130 26.81 31.86 -2.34
N ASN A 131 27.91 31.90 -3.10
CA ASN A 131 28.64 30.69 -3.51
C ASN A 131 29.24 29.94 -2.33
N LYS A 132 29.64 30.64 -1.25
CA LYS A 132 30.13 30.00 -0.02
C LYS A 132 29.05 29.14 0.66
N ASP A 133 27.80 29.66 0.70
CA ASP A 133 26.69 28.98 1.34
C ASP A 133 26.27 27.75 0.52
N LEU A 134 26.30 27.87 -0.83
CA LEU A 134 26.06 26.75 -1.73
C LEU A 134 27.08 25.63 -1.53
N LYS A 135 28.39 25.96 -1.41
CA LYS A 135 29.44 24.98 -1.13
C LYS A 135 29.20 24.24 0.18
N THR A 136 28.86 25.00 1.24
CA THR A 136 28.57 24.40 2.56
C THR A 136 27.34 23.50 2.52
N ALA A 137 26.26 23.99 1.92
CA ALA A 137 25.03 23.16 1.78
C ALA A 137 25.26 21.91 0.95
N SER A 138 26.04 22.01 -0.14
CA SER A 138 26.39 20.84 -0.96
C SER A 138 27.26 19.84 -0.21
N MET A 139 28.20 20.30 0.61
CA MET A 139 29.04 19.45 1.44
C MET A 139 28.21 18.68 2.48
N ILE A 140 27.29 19.37 3.16
CA ILE A 140 26.39 18.75 4.13
C ILE A 140 25.49 17.73 3.44
N HIS A 141 24.85 18.13 2.32
CA HIS A 141 23.97 17.26 1.56
C HIS A 141 24.68 15.97 1.11
N ASN A 142 25.87 16.10 0.50
CA ASN A 142 26.64 14.96 0.03
C ASN A 142 27.17 14.09 1.19
N GLY A 143 27.53 14.72 2.31
CA GLY A 143 28.02 13.98 3.49
C GLY A 143 26.94 13.20 4.24
N THR A 144 25.65 13.56 4.06
CA THR A 144 24.53 12.88 4.71
C THR A 144 23.69 12.04 3.76
N ALA A 145 23.86 12.15 2.44
CA ALA A 145 23.04 11.53 1.42
C ALA A 145 22.98 9.98 1.58
N GLN A 146 24.14 9.34 1.78
CA GLN A 146 24.20 7.88 1.92
C GLN A 146 23.31 7.41 3.08
N GLN A 147 23.37 8.06 4.24
CA GLN A 147 22.57 7.67 5.41
C GLN A 147 21.06 7.82 5.16
N PHE A 148 20.67 8.90 4.47
CA PHE A 148 19.26 9.09 4.11
C PHE A 148 18.78 8.08 3.08
N ASP A 149 19.61 7.70 2.11
CA ASP A 149 19.28 6.68 1.11
C ASP A 149 19.13 5.31 1.78
N GLU A 150 20.03 4.95 2.68
CA GLU A 150 19.94 3.71 3.48
C GLU A 150 18.67 3.67 4.33
N GLN A 151 18.32 4.77 5.00
CA GLN A 151 17.12 4.86 5.82
C GLN A 151 15.83 4.81 4.96
N THR A 152 15.86 5.43 3.79
CA THR A 152 14.75 5.40 2.84
C THR A 152 14.54 3.99 2.31
N ALA A 153 15.62 3.31 1.94
CA ALA A 153 15.57 1.91 1.49
C ALA A 153 15.05 0.98 2.60
N ALA A 154 15.53 1.14 3.84
CA ALA A 154 15.04 0.37 4.98
C ALA A 154 13.54 0.60 5.25
N THR A 155 13.09 1.86 5.14
CA THR A 155 11.67 2.21 5.31
C THR A 155 10.80 1.63 4.19
N ALA A 156 11.28 1.66 2.95
CA ALA A 156 10.58 1.07 1.82
C ALA A 156 10.49 -0.47 1.95
N ALA A 157 11.58 -1.12 2.37
CA ALA A 157 11.59 -2.55 2.65
C ALA A 157 10.60 -2.93 3.76
N LEU A 158 10.54 -2.15 4.85
CA LEU A 158 9.58 -2.37 5.93
C LEU A 158 8.13 -2.23 5.44
N ARG A 159 7.82 -1.21 4.63
CA ARG A 159 6.48 -1.03 4.03
C ARG A 159 6.10 -2.21 3.14
N GLY A 160 7.03 -2.71 2.32
CA GLY A 160 6.81 -3.91 1.51
C GLY A 160 6.44 -5.12 2.37
N ARG A 161 7.21 -5.39 3.42
CA ARG A 161 6.94 -6.48 4.37
C ARG A 161 5.60 -6.34 5.09
N MET A 162 5.21 -5.12 5.48
CA MET A 162 3.91 -4.88 6.10
C MET A 162 2.74 -5.17 5.15
N GLY A 163 2.91 -4.96 3.84
CA GLY A 163 1.90 -5.32 2.83
C GLY A 163 1.74 -6.83 2.64
N GLU A 164 2.68 -7.63 3.13
CA GLU A 164 2.68 -9.10 3.02
C GLU A 164 2.40 -9.81 4.36
N ILE A 165 2.08 -9.06 5.42
CA ILE A 165 1.95 -9.62 6.78
C ILE A 165 0.80 -10.62 6.89
N ASP A 166 -0.28 -10.41 6.12
CA ASP A 166 -1.45 -11.29 6.07
C ASP A 166 -1.32 -12.43 5.04
N GLN A 167 -0.20 -12.48 4.32
CA GLN A 167 0.11 -13.56 3.40
C GLN A 167 1.03 -14.56 4.07
N TYR A 168 0.77 -15.86 3.84
CA TYR A 168 1.49 -16.93 4.53
C TYR A 168 2.21 -17.86 3.56
N ASN A 169 3.41 -18.25 3.93
CA ASN A 169 4.13 -19.38 3.34
C ASN A 169 3.82 -20.64 4.16
N ILE A 170 3.42 -21.72 3.47
CA ILE A 170 3.28 -23.05 4.10
C ILE A 170 4.68 -23.64 4.20
N LYS A 171 5.17 -23.86 5.41
CA LYS A 171 6.48 -24.47 5.67
C LYS A 171 6.41 -26.00 5.66
N SER A 172 5.33 -26.56 6.18
CA SER A 172 5.05 -27.99 6.10
C SER A 172 3.57 -28.28 6.32
N THR A 173 3.13 -29.45 5.89
CA THR A 173 1.77 -29.96 6.10
C THR A 173 1.86 -31.38 6.68
N THR A 174 1.18 -31.62 7.79
CA THR A 174 1.01 -32.93 8.39
C THR A 174 -0.46 -33.36 8.23
N ASN A 175 -0.70 -34.48 7.57
CA ASN A 175 -2.04 -35.05 7.40
C ASN A 175 -2.31 -36.11 8.46
N VAL A 176 -3.41 -35.95 9.18
CA VAL A 176 -3.94 -36.88 10.15
C VAL A 176 -5.20 -37.51 9.59
N ASN A 177 -5.16 -38.84 9.37
CA ASN A 177 -6.29 -39.58 8.77
C ASN A 177 -7.24 -40.10 9.83
N PHE A 178 -8.52 -40.31 9.43
CA PHE A 178 -9.61 -40.75 10.27
C PHE A 178 -10.38 -41.90 9.62
N ASP A 179 -10.94 -42.78 10.45
CA ASP A 179 -11.89 -43.82 10.01
C ASP A 179 -13.17 -43.14 9.49
N THR A 180 -13.92 -43.91 8.68
CA THR A 180 -15.23 -43.47 8.15
C THR A 180 -16.18 -43.11 9.30
N GLY A 181 -16.79 -41.93 9.23
CA GLY A 181 -17.71 -41.39 10.23
C GLY A 181 -17.14 -41.12 11.61
N LYS A 182 -15.82 -41.32 11.82
CA LYS A 182 -15.18 -41.10 13.13
C LYS A 182 -14.37 -39.83 13.17
N ALA A 183 -14.20 -39.32 14.41
CA ALA A 183 -13.31 -38.17 14.76
C ALA A 183 -12.38 -38.56 15.94
N VAL A 184 -11.86 -39.79 15.92
CA VAL A 184 -10.99 -40.34 16.97
C VAL A 184 -9.56 -40.37 16.43
N LEU A 185 -8.62 -39.79 17.19
CA LEU A 185 -7.20 -39.77 16.84
C LEU A 185 -6.55 -41.12 17.15
N SER A 186 -5.83 -41.67 16.18
CA SER A 186 -4.99 -42.85 16.38
C SER A 186 -3.77 -42.53 17.25
N ALA A 187 -3.06 -43.55 17.77
CA ALA A 187 -1.82 -43.34 18.50
C ALA A 187 -0.73 -42.69 17.62
N GLN A 188 -0.63 -43.11 16.36
CA GLN A 188 0.28 -42.53 15.40
C GLN A 188 -0.03 -41.01 15.17
N ALA A 189 -1.30 -40.70 14.89
CA ALA A 189 -1.75 -39.32 14.71
C ALA A 189 -1.39 -38.42 15.88
N LYS A 190 -1.50 -38.91 17.10
CA LYS A 190 -1.14 -38.18 18.32
C LYS A 190 0.37 -37.86 18.39
N ASN A 191 1.20 -38.80 18.00
CA ASN A 191 2.66 -38.61 17.95
C ASN A 191 3.03 -37.60 16.86
N ASP A 192 2.43 -37.73 15.66
CA ASP A 192 2.69 -36.85 14.52
C ASP A 192 2.28 -35.40 14.84
N LEU A 193 1.16 -35.21 15.52
CA LEU A 193 0.69 -33.89 15.95
C LEU A 193 1.66 -33.22 16.92
N CYS A 194 2.18 -33.94 17.92
CA CYS A 194 3.14 -33.38 18.86
C CYS A 194 4.51 -33.12 18.19
N ALA A 195 4.93 -33.96 17.25
CA ALA A 195 6.14 -33.71 16.45
C ALA A 195 5.98 -32.43 15.58
N THR A 196 4.81 -32.26 14.95
CA THR A 196 4.47 -31.05 14.18
C THR A 196 4.49 -29.80 15.06
N ALA A 197 3.89 -29.89 16.26
CA ALA A 197 3.92 -28.77 17.21
C ALA A 197 5.34 -28.42 17.65
N ALA A 198 6.20 -29.42 17.93
CA ALA A 198 7.59 -29.21 18.28
C ALA A 198 8.39 -28.55 17.13
N THR A 199 8.16 -29.00 15.89
CA THR A 199 8.78 -28.37 14.70
C THR A 199 8.36 -26.92 14.57
N ALA A 200 7.06 -26.64 14.71
CA ALA A 200 6.53 -25.28 14.64
C ALA A 200 7.02 -24.39 15.80
N GLU A 201 7.23 -24.94 17.00
CA GLU A 201 7.77 -24.20 18.15
C GLU A 201 9.20 -23.71 17.89
N GLY A 202 10.01 -24.49 17.15
CA GLY A 202 11.35 -24.11 16.72
C GLY A 202 11.40 -23.04 15.63
N MET A 203 10.27 -22.68 15.03
CA MET A 203 10.19 -21.65 14.00
C MET A 203 9.67 -20.34 14.60
N SER A 204 10.43 -19.25 14.43
CA SER A 204 9.96 -17.92 14.81
C SER A 204 8.70 -17.59 14.05
N ASN A 205 7.72 -16.97 14.73
CA ASN A 205 6.45 -16.50 14.15
C ASN A 205 5.58 -17.57 13.45
N ALA A 206 5.83 -18.86 13.68
CA ALA A 206 5.00 -19.91 13.12
C ALA A 206 3.60 -19.92 13.73
N LEU A 207 2.60 -20.09 12.86
CA LEU A 207 1.20 -20.31 13.20
C LEU A 207 0.77 -21.70 12.70
N LEU A 208 -0.21 -22.31 13.35
CA LEU A 208 -0.85 -23.53 12.85
C LEU A 208 -2.21 -23.20 12.26
N LEU A 209 -2.45 -23.67 11.03
CA LEU A 209 -3.77 -23.71 10.39
C LEU A 209 -4.23 -25.16 10.32
N ILE A 210 -5.39 -25.43 10.90
CA ILE A 210 -5.99 -26.76 10.97
C ILE A 210 -7.24 -26.78 10.09
N VAL A 211 -7.24 -27.66 9.07
CA VAL A 211 -8.36 -27.79 8.13
C VAL A 211 -8.80 -29.25 8.08
N GLY A 212 -10.07 -29.47 8.40
CA GLY A 212 -10.69 -30.80 8.37
C GLY A 212 -11.38 -31.09 7.04
N TYR A 213 -11.27 -32.31 6.58
CA TYR A 213 -11.88 -32.81 5.33
C TYR A 213 -12.57 -34.15 5.53
N THR A 214 -13.50 -34.47 4.62
CA THR A 214 -14.15 -35.77 4.50
C THR A 214 -13.89 -36.37 3.12
N ASP A 215 -14.27 -37.64 2.94
CA ASP A 215 -14.49 -38.16 1.61
C ASP A 215 -15.92 -37.77 1.13
N SER A 216 -16.29 -38.16 -0.10
CA SER A 216 -17.58 -37.85 -0.72
C SER A 216 -18.72 -38.77 -0.26
N THR A 217 -18.59 -39.42 0.89
CA THR A 217 -19.60 -40.31 1.40
C THR A 217 -20.52 -39.61 2.40
N GLY A 218 -21.84 -39.60 2.15
CA GLY A 218 -22.82 -38.89 2.98
C GLY A 218 -23.31 -37.60 2.35
N ASP A 219 -24.15 -36.88 3.08
CA ASP A 219 -24.62 -35.56 2.67
C ASP A 219 -23.66 -34.45 3.09
N GLU A 220 -23.77 -33.30 2.44
CA GLU A 220 -22.87 -32.16 2.62
C GLU A 220 -22.91 -31.61 4.05
N ASP A 221 -24.10 -31.48 4.64
CA ASP A 221 -24.27 -30.94 6.01
C ASP A 221 -23.60 -31.85 7.05
N PHE A 222 -23.77 -33.18 6.89
CA PHE A 222 -23.08 -34.15 7.74
C PHE A 222 -21.56 -34.07 7.57
N ASN A 223 -21.08 -34.00 6.34
CA ASN A 223 -19.67 -33.89 6.03
C ASN A 223 -19.06 -32.57 6.57
N GLN A 224 -19.80 -31.47 6.52
CA GLN A 224 -19.38 -30.20 7.10
C GLN A 224 -19.18 -30.33 8.62
N GLN A 225 -20.20 -30.85 9.33
CA GLN A 225 -20.13 -31.05 10.78
C GLN A 225 -19.03 -32.06 11.18
N LEU A 226 -18.84 -33.12 10.41
CA LEU A 226 -17.81 -34.12 10.69
C LEU A 226 -16.40 -33.55 10.49
N SER A 227 -16.19 -32.77 9.44
CA SER A 227 -14.92 -32.10 9.17
C SER A 227 -14.55 -31.09 10.27
N GLU A 228 -15.52 -30.29 10.73
CA GLU A 228 -15.34 -29.37 11.87
C GLU A 228 -15.03 -30.12 13.17
N LYS A 229 -15.75 -31.21 13.44
CA LYS A 229 -15.51 -32.03 14.62
C LYS A 229 -14.13 -32.68 14.62
N ARG A 230 -13.63 -33.09 13.46
CA ARG A 230 -12.26 -33.62 13.30
C ARG A 230 -11.23 -32.53 13.56
N ALA A 231 -11.38 -31.35 12.93
CA ALA A 231 -10.52 -30.22 13.15
C ALA A 231 -10.47 -29.82 14.64
N GLY A 232 -11.64 -29.72 15.29
CA GLY A 232 -11.73 -29.43 16.72
C GLY A 232 -11.03 -30.45 17.62
N ARG A 233 -11.07 -31.76 17.25
CA ARG A 233 -10.32 -32.81 17.98
C ARG A 233 -8.82 -32.64 17.86
N VAL A 234 -8.31 -32.29 16.70
CA VAL A 234 -6.90 -32.01 16.47
C VAL A 234 -6.46 -30.78 17.27
N VAL A 235 -7.22 -29.68 17.20
CA VAL A 235 -6.97 -28.45 17.96
C VAL A 235 -6.87 -28.73 19.46
N ASN A 236 -7.89 -29.40 20.01
CA ASN A 236 -7.91 -29.74 21.44
C ASN A 236 -6.69 -30.59 21.85
N TYR A 237 -6.29 -31.55 21.01
CA TYR A 237 -5.14 -32.37 21.28
C TYR A 237 -3.82 -31.58 21.23
N LEU A 238 -3.63 -30.74 20.22
CA LEU A 238 -2.45 -29.85 20.11
C LEU A 238 -2.30 -28.94 21.33
N GLN A 239 -3.41 -28.36 21.79
CA GLN A 239 -3.39 -27.44 22.94
C GLN A 239 -3.20 -28.17 24.27
N GLN A 240 -3.94 -29.27 24.51
CA GLN A 240 -3.95 -29.94 25.81
C GLN A 240 -2.77 -30.88 26.00
N ALA A 241 -2.45 -31.70 24.99
CA ALA A 241 -1.40 -32.71 25.09
C ALA A 241 -0.04 -32.20 24.63
N CYS A 242 0.01 -31.53 23.47
CA CYS A 242 1.28 -31.03 22.90
C CYS A 242 1.61 -29.61 23.37
N LYS A 243 0.77 -28.98 24.21
CA LYS A 243 1.00 -27.66 24.83
C LYS A 243 1.13 -26.49 23.82
N TRP A 244 0.59 -26.67 22.61
CA TRP A 244 0.58 -25.60 21.62
C TRP A 244 -0.27 -24.41 22.08
N LYS A 245 0.26 -23.20 21.90
CA LYS A 245 -0.36 -21.96 22.43
C LYS A 245 -1.54 -21.52 21.54
N PRO A 246 -2.74 -21.27 22.11
CA PRO A 246 -3.94 -20.91 21.32
C PRO A 246 -3.73 -19.67 20.42
N TYR A 247 -2.98 -18.67 20.86
CA TYR A 247 -2.73 -17.44 20.10
C TYR A 247 -1.78 -17.64 18.91
N ARG A 248 -1.13 -18.80 18.78
CA ARG A 248 -0.34 -19.23 17.63
C ARG A 248 -1.11 -20.16 16.70
N MET A 249 -2.45 -20.06 16.69
CA MET A 249 -3.32 -20.90 15.88
C MET A 249 -4.33 -20.03 15.14
N LEU A 250 -4.46 -20.23 13.85
CA LEU A 250 -5.54 -19.66 13.06
C LEU A 250 -6.85 -20.38 13.32
N THR A 251 -7.97 -19.75 12.97
CA THR A 251 -9.30 -20.34 13.17
C THR A 251 -9.39 -21.69 12.45
N PRO A 252 -9.64 -22.80 13.18
CA PRO A 252 -9.80 -24.10 12.57
C PRO A 252 -11.07 -24.11 11.72
N THR A 253 -11.02 -24.79 10.57
CA THR A 253 -12.13 -24.81 9.61
C THR A 253 -12.42 -26.25 9.17
N GLY A 254 -13.70 -26.60 9.05
CA GLY A 254 -14.16 -27.77 8.32
C GLY A 254 -14.49 -27.38 6.87
N MET A 255 -14.08 -28.19 5.93
CA MET A 255 -14.25 -27.96 4.48
C MET A 255 -14.98 -29.10 3.80
N ALA A 256 -15.69 -29.96 4.56
CA ALA A 256 -16.42 -31.11 4.05
C ALA A 256 -15.57 -31.93 3.05
N GLU A 257 -16.11 -32.21 1.87
CA GLU A 257 -15.43 -32.96 0.80
C GLU A 257 -14.66 -32.06 -0.19
N ALA A 258 -14.51 -30.78 0.11
CA ALA A 258 -13.72 -29.86 -0.71
C ALA A 258 -12.24 -30.27 -0.74
N ASP A 259 -11.55 -29.92 -1.82
CA ASP A 259 -10.11 -30.13 -2.01
C ASP A 259 -9.67 -31.59 -1.77
N PRO A 260 -10.15 -32.55 -2.56
CA PRO A 260 -9.78 -33.96 -2.40
C PRO A 260 -8.30 -34.18 -2.73
N LEU A 261 -7.59 -34.87 -1.83
CA LEU A 261 -6.19 -35.23 -2.02
C LEU A 261 -5.99 -36.34 -3.03
N ALA A 262 -7.01 -37.22 -3.14
CA ALA A 262 -7.05 -38.36 -4.05
C ALA A 262 -8.47 -38.59 -4.57
N SER A 263 -8.61 -39.49 -5.61
CA SER A 263 -9.93 -39.79 -6.17
C SER A 263 -10.87 -40.39 -5.12
N ASN A 264 -12.09 -39.87 -5.07
CA ASN A 264 -13.16 -40.41 -4.24
C ASN A 264 -13.84 -41.69 -4.83
N ASP A 265 -13.37 -42.16 -6.00
CA ASP A 265 -13.89 -43.37 -6.65
C ASP A 265 -13.32 -44.66 -6.04
N THR A 266 -12.18 -44.54 -5.34
CA THR A 266 -11.50 -45.70 -4.72
C THR A 266 -11.57 -45.65 -3.20
N ALA A 267 -11.53 -46.80 -2.56
CA ALA A 267 -11.52 -46.92 -1.11
C ALA A 267 -10.25 -46.27 -0.49
N GLU A 268 -9.13 -46.43 -1.14
CA GLU A 268 -7.81 -45.88 -0.76
C GLU A 268 -7.83 -44.35 -0.87
N GLY A 269 -8.36 -43.79 -1.95
CA GLY A 269 -8.47 -42.37 -2.13
C GLY A 269 -9.41 -41.71 -1.12
N LYS A 270 -10.58 -42.34 -0.86
CA LYS A 270 -11.47 -41.90 0.22
C LYS A 270 -10.75 -41.91 1.58
N ALA A 271 -9.95 -42.93 1.87
CA ALA A 271 -9.19 -43.00 3.12
C ALA A 271 -8.18 -41.83 3.24
N GLN A 272 -7.55 -41.40 2.13
CA GLN A 272 -6.66 -40.22 2.11
C GLN A 272 -7.44 -38.92 2.28
N ASN A 273 -8.64 -38.80 1.72
CA ASN A 273 -9.48 -37.61 1.83
C ASN A 273 -10.04 -37.40 3.24
N ARG A 274 -10.31 -38.48 4.01
CA ARG A 274 -10.71 -38.41 5.43
C ARG A 274 -9.56 -37.93 6.32
N ARG A 275 -9.17 -36.66 6.19
CA ARG A 275 -8.01 -36.12 6.86
C ARG A 275 -8.29 -34.81 7.60
N VAL A 276 -7.39 -34.47 8.48
CA VAL A 276 -7.17 -33.12 8.95
C VAL A 276 -5.75 -32.71 8.53
N ALA A 277 -5.64 -31.64 7.75
CA ALA A 277 -4.37 -31.04 7.40
C ALA A 277 -3.97 -30.04 8.48
N VAL A 278 -2.79 -30.22 9.05
CA VAL A 278 -2.14 -29.29 9.99
C VAL A 278 -1.00 -28.63 9.26
N ASN A 279 -1.20 -27.37 8.91
CA ASN A 279 -0.23 -26.57 8.15
C ASN A 279 0.57 -25.69 9.10
N ILE A 280 1.89 -25.73 9.01
CA ILE A 280 2.78 -24.74 9.66
C ILE A 280 2.93 -23.58 8.69
N LEU A 281 2.51 -22.41 9.13
CA LEU A 281 2.50 -21.18 8.36
C LEU A 281 3.47 -20.17 8.96
N VAL A 282 4.15 -19.41 8.11
CA VAL A 282 4.90 -18.22 8.52
C VAL A 282 4.46 -17.07 7.61
N SER A 283 4.16 -15.91 8.20
CA SER A 283 3.83 -14.71 7.41
C SER A 283 4.97 -14.37 6.45
N LYS A 284 4.68 -14.07 5.20
CA LYS A 284 5.68 -13.65 4.21
C LYS A 284 6.46 -12.41 4.66
N GLY A 285 5.77 -11.47 5.32
CA GLY A 285 6.40 -10.27 5.85
C GLY A 285 7.42 -10.53 6.96
N LEU A 286 7.38 -11.71 7.60
CA LEU A 286 8.25 -12.12 8.71
C LEU A 286 9.16 -13.30 8.36
N ASP A 287 9.01 -13.89 7.18
CA ASP A 287 9.78 -15.05 6.74
C ASP A 287 11.22 -14.65 6.43
N GLY A 288 12.17 -15.29 7.11
CA GLY A 288 13.60 -15.02 6.97
C GLY A 288 14.16 -13.92 7.87
N LEU A 289 13.43 -13.53 8.93
CA LEU A 289 13.93 -12.67 10.01
C LEU A 289 14.56 -13.48 11.12
#